data_3adfdd12f011612551b185905b97d989
#
_entry.id   3adfdd12f011612551b185905b97d989
#
_cell.length_a   1.000
_cell.length_b   1.000
_cell.length_c   1.000
_cell.angle_alpha   90.00
_cell.angle_beta   90.00
_cell.angle_gamma   90.00
#
_symmetry.space_group_name_H-M   'P 1'
#
loop_
_entity.id
_entity.type
_entity.pdbx_description
1 polymer ?
#
loop_
_entity_poly.entity_id
_entity_poly.type
_entity_poly.pdbx_seq_one_letter_code
_entity_poly.pdbx_strand_id
1 'polypeptide(L)'
;ANNAWRDGAGNHDPAREGTWSERRAAATRAWREWMPVRDAAPGSPIHRSFRFGDLADLVMLDTRLEGREQPLASPRDIAANPGRELLGSAQETWLLDELDASQARGTRWRLLGQQVVFAPLGNFNPDQWDGYPQARRRILDHMRRAGIDNVVILTGDIHSSWALDVAIDPYDPARYDRQSGRGAQAVEFVTPGIASEPLGNYLARRDPDAHARMVEAIPGQPHLRFADHANRGFVSLEVNVERVEASWHFVAAPTDPHSRVERAHRETVRAGENHLSRADETR
;
A
#
# COMPACT_ATOMS: atom_id res chain seq x y z
N ALA A 1 8.46 -1.99 16.51
CA ALA A 1 9.74 -1.72 15.84
C ALA A 1 9.46 -0.89 14.61
N ASN A 2 10.19 0.19 14.39
CA ASN A 2 10.00 1.04 13.22
C ASN A 2 10.75 0.46 12.02
N ASN A 3 10.12 0.48 10.84
CA ASN A 3 10.70 -0.01 9.58
C ASN A 3 11.33 -1.41 9.74
N ALA A 4 10.56 -2.34 10.31
CA ALA A 4 11.00 -3.71 10.53
C ALA A 4 11.07 -4.52 9.23
N TRP A 5 11.99 -5.48 9.22
CA TRP A 5 12.11 -6.55 8.24
C TRP A 5 12.26 -7.89 8.96
N ARG A 6 12.32 -8.99 8.23
CA ARG A 6 12.35 -10.35 8.81
C ARG A 6 13.41 -10.52 9.92
N ASP A 7 14.61 -9.99 9.69
CA ASP A 7 15.77 -10.22 10.55
C ASP A 7 16.23 -8.99 11.34
N GLY A 8 15.44 -7.90 11.35
CA GLY A 8 15.82 -6.68 12.06
C GLY A 8 14.82 -5.53 11.96
N ALA A 9 15.24 -4.38 12.46
CA ALA A 9 14.53 -3.11 12.31
C ALA A 9 15.51 -1.94 12.38
N GLY A 10 15.18 -0.83 11.69
CA GLY A 10 16.05 0.34 11.60
C GLY A 10 16.35 1.03 12.93
N ASN A 11 15.49 0.83 13.94
CA ASN A 11 15.65 1.40 15.27
C ASN A 11 15.89 0.34 16.37
N HIS A 12 16.38 -0.86 16.00
CA HIS A 12 16.70 -1.89 16.97
C HIS A 12 18.12 -1.70 17.54
N ASP A 13 18.22 -1.61 18.86
CA ASP A 13 19.48 -1.54 19.60
C ASP A 13 19.68 -2.82 20.44
N PRO A 14 20.48 -3.81 19.97
CA PRO A 14 20.67 -5.08 20.69
C PRO A 14 21.26 -4.93 22.10
N ALA A 15 22.03 -3.87 22.35
CA ALA A 15 22.63 -3.63 23.66
C ALA A 15 21.59 -3.21 24.72
N ARG A 16 20.48 -2.64 24.30
CA ARG A 16 19.42 -2.12 25.20
C ARG A 16 18.14 -2.98 25.17
N GLU A 17 17.89 -3.65 24.07
CA GLU A 17 16.58 -4.26 23.78
C GLU A 17 16.66 -5.79 23.63
N GLY A 18 17.83 -6.38 23.89
CA GLY A 18 18.07 -7.81 23.71
C GLY A 18 18.18 -8.21 22.23
N THR A 19 18.06 -9.49 21.94
CA THR A 19 18.13 -9.99 20.56
C THR A 19 16.90 -9.55 19.74
N TRP A 20 17.06 -9.45 18.42
CA TRP A 20 15.94 -9.19 17.54
C TRP A 20 14.81 -10.20 17.68
N SER A 21 15.14 -11.47 17.87
CA SER A 21 14.16 -12.55 18.07
C SER A 21 13.28 -12.31 19.29
N GLU A 22 13.87 -11.91 20.43
CA GLU A 22 13.13 -11.60 21.66
C GLU A 22 12.24 -10.37 21.47
N ARG A 23 12.78 -9.29 20.90
CA ARG A 23 12.02 -8.07 20.62
C ARG A 23 10.86 -8.33 19.66
N ARG A 24 11.10 -9.09 18.57
CA ARG A 24 10.06 -9.48 17.61
C ARG A 24 8.96 -10.29 18.27
N ALA A 25 9.32 -11.29 19.08
CA ALA A 25 8.36 -12.11 19.82
C ALA A 25 7.51 -11.27 20.77
N ALA A 26 8.15 -10.37 21.55
CA ALA A 26 7.44 -9.47 22.47
C ALA A 26 6.49 -8.51 21.74
N ALA A 27 6.94 -7.91 20.64
CA ALA A 27 6.11 -7.01 19.82
C ALA A 27 4.94 -7.73 19.16
N THR A 28 5.16 -8.94 18.65
CA THR A 28 4.10 -9.77 18.05
C THR A 28 3.07 -10.18 19.11
N ARG A 29 3.52 -10.53 20.31
CA ARG A 29 2.65 -10.84 21.43
C ARG A 29 1.80 -9.62 21.83
N ALA A 30 2.43 -8.45 22.04
CA ALA A 30 1.71 -7.21 22.36
C ALA A 30 0.67 -6.86 21.29
N TRP A 31 1.04 -7.00 20.01
CA TRP A 31 0.11 -6.77 18.92
C TRP A 31 -1.11 -7.69 18.99
N ARG A 32 -0.93 -8.98 19.28
CA ARG A 32 -2.04 -9.95 19.41
C ARG A 32 -2.91 -9.69 20.63
N GLU A 33 -2.32 -9.21 21.73
CA GLU A 33 -3.06 -8.90 22.96
C GLU A 33 -3.91 -7.62 22.83
N TRP A 34 -3.46 -6.64 22.02
CA TRP A 34 -4.10 -5.33 21.94
C TRP A 34 -4.92 -5.11 20.66
N MET A 35 -4.61 -5.80 19.59
CA MET A 35 -5.36 -5.68 18.34
C MET A 35 -6.55 -6.64 18.31
N PRO A 36 -7.75 -6.21 17.86
CA PRO A 36 -8.95 -7.04 17.83
C PRO A 36 -8.92 -8.02 16.63
N VAL A 37 -7.86 -8.80 16.54
CA VAL A 37 -7.67 -9.81 15.51
C VAL A 37 -7.74 -11.22 16.10
N ARG A 38 -8.31 -12.16 15.35
CA ARG A 38 -8.37 -13.57 15.77
C ARG A 38 -7.22 -14.32 15.11
N ASP A 39 -6.48 -15.10 15.90
CA ASP A 39 -5.54 -16.07 15.35
C ASP A 39 -6.28 -17.33 14.90
N ALA A 40 -5.89 -17.86 13.73
CA ALA A 40 -6.40 -19.17 13.29
C ALA A 40 -5.88 -20.29 14.19
N ALA A 41 -4.59 -20.21 14.60
CA ALA A 41 -3.94 -21.05 15.58
C ALA A 41 -2.77 -20.29 16.22
N PRO A 42 -2.26 -20.68 17.39
CA PRO A 42 -1.06 -20.10 17.98
C PRO A 42 0.12 -20.14 17.01
N GLY A 43 0.74 -18.99 16.73
CA GLY A 43 1.87 -18.89 15.80
C GLY A 43 1.52 -18.81 14.32
N SER A 44 0.23 -18.77 13.96
CA SER A 44 -0.20 -18.54 12.58
C SER A 44 0.37 -17.24 12.02
N PRO A 45 0.64 -17.18 10.70
CA PRO A 45 0.93 -15.94 10.00
C PRO A 45 -0.17 -14.91 10.23
N ILE A 46 0.19 -13.61 10.17
CA ILE A 46 -0.80 -12.54 10.28
C ILE A 46 -1.50 -12.26 8.95
N HIS A 47 -0.91 -12.64 7.83
CA HIS A 47 -1.57 -12.53 6.53
C HIS A 47 -2.79 -13.48 6.48
N ARG A 48 -3.87 -13.02 5.88
CA ARG A 48 -5.16 -13.74 5.82
C ARG A 48 -6.09 -13.16 4.78
N SER A 49 -7.13 -13.90 4.41
CA SER A 49 -8.19 -13.41 3.54
C SER A 49 -9.56 -13.48 4.24
N PHE A 50 -10.47 -12.59 3.78
CA PHE A 50 -11.87 -12.53 4.22
C PHE A 50 -12.75 -12.42 2.98
N ARG A 51 -13.85 -13.16 2.98
CA ARG A 51 -14.81 -13.15 1.88
C ARG A 51 -16.07 -12.38 2.26
N PHE A 52 -16.50 -11.48 1.41
CA PHE A 52 -17.74 -10.72 1.52
C PHE A 52 -18.72 -11.14 0.42
N GLY A 53 -19.26 -12.36 0.54
CA GLY A 53 -20.09 -12.99 -0.48
C GLY A 53 -19.37 -13.08 -1.83
N ASP A 54 -20.07 -12.77 -2.92
CA ASP A 54 -19.49 -12.68 -4.26
C ASP A 54 -19.02 -11.26 -4.60
N LEU A 55 -19.21 -10.30 -3.67
CA LEU A 55 -18.86 -8.90 -3.90
C LEU A 55 -17.36 -8.64 -3.79
N ALA A 56 -16.73 -9.11 -2.72
CA ALA A 56 -15.32 -8.79 -2.51
C ALA A 56 -14.57 -9.86 -1.69
N ASP A 57 -13.32 -10.09 -2.05
CA ASP A 57 -12.33 -10.76 -1.21
C ASP A 57 -11.34 -9.70 -0.69
N LEU A 58 -11.15 -9.63 0.64
CA LEU A 58 -10.15 -8.79 1.29
C LEU A 58 -8.95 -9.66 1.67
N VAL A 59 -7.82 -9.42 1.04
CA VAL A 59 -6.56 -10.13 1.25
C VAL A 59 -5.61 -9.21 2.01
N MET A 60 -5.29 -9.58 3.26
CA MET A 60 -4.41 -8.80 4.15
C MET A 60 -3.00 -9.38 4.13
N LEU A 61 -2.01 -8.56 3.80
CA LEU A 61 -0.61 -8.97 3.68
C LEU A 61 0.20 -8.57 4.93
N ASP A 62 1.30 -9.27 5.16
CA ASP A 62 2.40 -8.84 6.03
C ASP A 62 3.58 -8.40 5.17
N THR A 63 3.73 -7.11 4.97
CA THR A 63 4.85 -6.53 4.23
C THR A 63 6.03 -6.15 5.13
N ARG A 64 6.06 -6.62 6.39
CA ARG A 64 7.08 -6.22 7.38
C ARG A 64 7.88 -7.38 7.95
N LEU A 65 7.24 -8.39 8.53
CA LEU A 65 7.93 -9.34 9.40
C LEU A 65 8.14 -10.73 8.78
N GLU A 66 7.28 -11.16 7.86
CA GLU A 66 7.28 -12.56 7.42
C GLU A 66 8.41 -12.87 6.45
N GLY A 67 8.49 -12.19 5.33
CA GLY A 67 9.46 -12.50 4.28
C GLY A 67 10.35 -11.34 3.85
N ARG A 68 10.11 -10.15 4.40
CA ARG A 68 10.80 -8.94 3.97
C ARG A 68 12.29 -8.98 4.25
N GLU A 69 13.09 -8.81 3.21
CA GLU A 69 14.52 -8.56 3.33
C GLU A 69 14.80 -7.11 3.72
N GLN A 70 15.97 -6.87 4.34
CA GLN A 70 16.38 -5.53 4.75
C GLN A 70 16.34 -4.54 3.59
N PRO A 71 15.68 -3.36 3.70
CA PRO A 71 15.69 -2.35 2.66
C PRO A 71 17.10 -1.89 2.28
N LEU A 72 17.33 -1.67 0.99
CA LEU A 72 18.57 -1.10 0.47
C LEU A 72 18.37 0.40 0.23
N ALA A 73 19.34 1.22 0.65
CA ALA A 73 19.20 2.67 0.59
C ALA A 73 19.49 3.27 -0.81
N SER A 74 20.18 2.53 -1.67
CA SER A 74 20.69 3.05 -2.96
C SER A 74 19.96 2.40 -4.15
N PRO A 75 19.49 3.19 -5.13
CA PRO A 75 18.93 2.65 -6.38
C PRO A 75 19.90 1.71 -7.11
N ARG A 76 21.21 1.97 -7.02
CA ARG A 76 22.24 1.10 -7.62
C ARG A 76 22.24 -0.28 -6.97
N ASP A 77 22.16 -0.33 -5.63
CA ASP A 77 22.17 -1.61 -4.91
C ASP A 77 20.85 -2.37 -5.14
N ILE A 78 19.74 -1.66 -5.23
CA ILE A 78 18.43 -2.25 -5.59
C ILE A 78 18.51 -2.89 -6.99
N ALA A 79 19.05 -2.18 -7.97
CA ALA A 79 19.20 -2.67 -9.33
C ALA A 79 20.18 -3.86 -9.43
N ALA A 80 21.23 -3.88 -8.60
CA ALA A 80 22.19 -4.97 -8.52
C ALA A 80 21.65 -6.23 -7.82
N ASN A 81 20.54 -6.12 -7.08
CA ASN A 81 19.92 -7.21 -6.32
C ASN A 81 18.45 -7.42 -6.72
N PRO A 82 18.14 -7.78 -7.98
CA PRO A 82 16.77 -7.84 -8.48
C PRO A 82 15.92 -8.96 -7.86
N GLY A 83 16.52 -10.00 -7.32
CA GLY A 83 15.84 -11.15 -6.72
C GLY A 83 15.28 -10.93 -5.32
N ARG A 84 15.39 -9.72 -4.78
CA ARG A 84 14.96 -9.40 -3.41
C ARG A 84 13.47 -9.59 -3.20
N GLU A 85 13.13 -10.07 -1.99
CA GLU A 85 11.76 -10.41 -1.60
C GLU A 85 11.20 -9.42 -0.58
N LEU A 86 9.94 -9.03 -0.78
CA LEU A 86 9.19 -8.24 0.19
C LEU A 86 8.22 -9.13 1.00
N LEU A 87 7.51 -10.02 0.35
CA LEU A 87 6.58 -10.94 1.00
C LEU A 87 7.25 -12.25 1.45
N GLY A 88 8.38 -12.63 0.83
CA GLY A 88 8.92 -13.98 0.88
C GLY A 88 8.14 -14.93 0.00
N SER A 89 8.79 -16.04 -0.41
CA SER A 89 8.23 -16.98 -1.38
C SER A 89 6.91 -17.61 -0.93
N ALA A 90 6.79 -17.96 0.36
CA ALA A 90 5.59 -18.60 0.89
C ALA A 90 4.35 -17.68 0.83
N GLN A 91 4.48 -16.45 1.31
CA GLN A 91 3.37 -15.50 1.27
C GLN A 91 3.08 -15.01 -0.15
N GLU A 92 4.10 -14.84 -1.00
CA GLU A 92 3.89 -14.49 -2.41
C GLU A 92 3.10 -15.59 -3.13
N THR A 93 3.47 -16.87 -2.96
CA THR A 93 2.71 -17.99 -3.53
C THR A 93 1.27 -17.99 -3.02
N TRP A 94 1.07 -17.87 -1.71
CA TRP A 94 -0.27 -17.80 -1.12
C TRP A 94 -1.11 -16.63 -1.68
N LEU A 95 -0.51 -15.44 -1.87
CA LEU A 95 -1.20 -14.30 -2.47
C LEU A 95 -1.67 -14.61 -3.91
N LEU A 96 -0.80 -15.21 -4.72
CA LEU A 96 -1.14 -15.56 -6.10
C LEU A 96 -2.25 -16.62 -6.15
N ASP A 97 -2.20 -17.62 -5.27
CA ASP A 97 -3.25 -18.65 -5.14
C ASP A 97 -4.60 -18.04 -4.70
N GLU A 98 -4.59 -17.08 -3.76
CA GLU A 98 -5.80 -16.37 -3.33
C GLU A 98 -6.42 -15.54 -4.47
N LEU A 99 -5.58 -14.87 -5.27
CA LEU A 99 -6.03 -14.09 -6.42
C LEU A 99 -6.64 -15.00 -7.50
N ASP A 100 -5.99 -16.12 -7.82
CA ASP A 100 -6.49 -17.12 -8.76
C ASP A 100 -7.80 -17.75 -8.29
N ALA A 101 -7.88 -18.12 -7.01
CA ALA A 101 -9.10 -18.66 -6.42
C ALA A 101 -10.24 -17.63 -6.42
N SER A 102 -9.96 -16.37 -6.13
CA SER A 102 -10.93 -15.27 -6.22
C SER A 102 -11.45 -15.07 -7.65
N GLN A 103 -10.55 -15.12 -8.64
CA GLN A 103 -10.91 -15.04 -10.06
C GLN A 103 -11.78 -16.24 -10.49
N ALA A 104 -11.37 -17.44 -10.11
CA ALA A 104 -12.11 -18.68 -10.44
C ALA A 104 -13.53 -18.72 -9.85
N ARG A 105 -13.74 -18.09 -8.68
CA ARG A 105 -15.06 -17.95 -8.06
C ARG A 105 -15.93 -16.88 -8.71
N GLY A 106 -15.39 -16.02 -9.54
CA GLY A 106 -16.11 -14.87 -10.11
C GLY A 106 -16.35 -13.73 -9.08
N THR A 107 -15.57 -13.68 -7.99
CA THR A 107 -15.65 -12.58 -7.02
C THR A 107 -15.45 -11.24 -7.73
N ARG A 108 -16.30 -10.24 -7.42
CA ARG A 108 -16.31 -8.97 -8.16
C ARG A 108 -15.06 -8.15 -7.92
N TRP A 109 -14.63 -7.98 -6.65
CA TRP A 109 -13.49 -7.14 -6.27
C TRP A 109 -12.46 -7.91 -5.46
N ARG A 110 -11.18 -7.58 -5.64
CA ARG A 110 -10.04 -8.05 -4.85
C ARG A 110 -9.41 -6.85 -4.15
N LEU A 111 -9.62 -6.76 -2.84
CA LEU A 111 -9.10 -5.69 -2.01
C LEU A 111 -7.82 -6.19 -1.34
N LEU A 112 -6.66 -5.63 -1.69
CA LEU A 112 -5.37 -5.99 -1.12
C LEU A 112 -5.00 -4.99 -0.03
N GLY A 113 -5.21 -5.35 1.25
CA GLY A 113 -4.78 -4.54 2.39
C GLY A 113 -3.33 -4.81 2.73
N GLN A 114 -2.49 -3.77 2.70
CA GLN A 114 -1.06 -3.91 2.96
C GLN A 114 -0.47 -2.61 3.53
N GLN A 115 0.79 -2.65 4.00
CA GLN A 115 1.32 -1.55 4.82
C GLN A 115 2.00 -0.46 3.99
N VAL A 116 2.75 -0.80 2.92
CA VAL A 116 3.67 0.12 2.24
C VAL A 116 3.26 0.38 0.79
N VAL A 117 3.51 1.57 0.24
CA VAL A 117 3.06 1.95 -1.11
C VAL A 117 3.52 0.96 -2.17
N PHE A 118 2.55 0.48 -2.95
CA PHE A 118 2.75 -0.54 -3.98
C PHE A 118 3.12 0.05 -5.33
N ALA A 119 2.44 1.11 -5.76
CA ALA A 119 2.70 1.78 -7.03
C ALA A 119 4.12 2.37 -7.07
N PRO A 120 4.80 2.37 -8.22
CA PRO A 120 6.14 2.93 -8.32
C PRO A 120 6.12 4.45 -8.16
N LEU A 121 6.98 4.98 -7.28
CA LEU A 121 7.15 6.42 -7.09
C LEU A 121 8.55 6.92 -7.53
N GLY A 122 9.21 6.20 -8.44
CA GLY A 122 10.50 6.60 -9.00
C GLY A 122 11.67 6.49 -8.01
N ASN A 123 11.69 5.45 -7.19
CA ASN A 123 12.66 5.24 -6.12
C ASN A 123 12.61 6.31 -5.01
N PHE A 124 11.45 6.91 -4.83
CA PHE A 124 11.23 7.92 -3.81
C PHE A 124 11.46 7.37 -2.39
N ASN A 125 11.02 6.15 -2.11
CA ASN A 125 11.22 5.50 -0.82
C ASN A 125 11.54 4.00 -0.98
N PRO A 126 12.81 3.59 -0.81
CA PRO A 126 13.21 2.19 -0.94
C PRO A 126 12.68 1.27 0.17
N ASP A 127 12.11 1.82 1.24
CA ASP A 127 11.38 1.06 2.26
C ASP A 127 10.00 0.57 1.78
N GLN A 128 9.55 1.00 0.63
CA GLN A 128 8.31 0.60 -0.03
C GLN A 128 8.60 -0.41 -1.16
N TRP A 129 7.59 -0.73 -1.98
CA TRP A 129 7.76 -1.65 -3.10
C TRP A 129 8.78 -1.17 -4.15
N ASP A 130 9.15 0.10 -4.15
CA ASP A 130 10.26 0.60 -4.98
C ASP A 130 11.62 -0.02 -4.61
N GLY A 131 11.79 -0.46 -3.38
CA GLY A 131 12.94 -1.27 -2.95
C GLY A 131 12.94 -2.72 -3.43
N TYR A 132 11.81 -3.20 -3.99
CA TYR A 132 11.58 -4.59 -4.40
C TYR A 132 10.88 -4.68 -5.76
N PRO A 133 11.40 -4.03 -6.80
CA PRO A 133 10.68 -3.82 -8.07
C PRO A 133 10.36 -5.13 -8.80
N GLN A 134 11.20 -6.16 -8.68
CA GLN A 134 10.92 -7.45 -9.32
C GLN A 134 9.87 -8.27 -8.57
N ALA A 135 9.81 -8.18 -7.24
CA ALA A 135 8.72 -8.80 -6.46
C ALA A 135 7.37 -8.17 -6.85
N ARG A 136 7.27 -6.83 -6.91
CA ARG A 136 6.09 -6.13 -7.43
C ARG A 136 5.74 -6.60 -8.84
N ARG A 137 6.73 -6.67 -9.72
CA ARG A 137 6.53 -7.07 -11.11
C ARG A 137 6.00 -8.48 -11.24
N ARG A 138 6.47 -9.44 -10.44
CA ARG A 138 5.95 -10.83 -10.47
C ARG A 138 4.45 -10.88 -10.20
N ILE A 139 3.97 -10.12 -9.22
CA ILE A 139 2.54 -10.03 -8.87
C ILE A 139 1.75 -9.42 -10.04
N LEU A 140 2.18 -8.29 -10.58
CA LEU A 140 1.51 -7.64 -11.71
C LEU A 140 1.53 -8.49 -12.99
N ASP A 141 2.65 -9.16 -13.29
CA ASP A 141 2.75 -10.07 -14.42
C ASP A 141 1.84 -11.30 -14.25
N HIS A 142 1.67 -11.80 -13.02
CA HIS A 142 0.72 -12.88 -12.73
C HIS A 142 -0.72 -12.41 -12.98
N MET A 143 -1.12 -11.29 -12.38
CA MET A 143 -2.45 -10.71 -12.58
C MET A 143 -2.78 -10.54 -14.07
N ARG A 144 -1.84 -9.98 -14.83
CA ARG A 144 -2.00 -9.79 -16.28
C ARG A 144 -2.15 -11.10 -17.05
N ARG A 145 -1.35 -12.13 -16.73
CA ARG A 145 -1.40 -13.44 -17.41
C ARG A 145 -2.67 -14.22 -17.07
N ALA A 146 -3.13 -14.14 -15.84
CA ALA A 146 -4.32 -14.83 -15.37
C ALA A 146 -5.62 -14.06 -15.65
N GLY A 147 -5.53 -12.85 -16.24
CA GLY A 147 -6.71 -12.01 -16.52
C GLY A 147 -7.42 -11.54 -15.25
N ILE A 148 -6.68 -11.35 -14.16
CA ILE A 148 -7.21 -10.87 -12.88
C ILE A 148 -7.38 -9.37 -12.95
N ASP A 149 -8.61 -8.90 -12.81
CA ASP A 149 -9.01 -7.50 -12.83
C ASP A 149 -9.70 -7.09 -11.52
N ASN A 150 -10.22 -5.85 -11.46
CA ASN A 150 -10.95 -5.32 -10.30
C ASN A 150 -10.15 -5.43 -9.00
N VAL A 151 -8.86 -5.13 -9.06
CA VAL A 151 -7.95 -5.14 -7.91
C VAL A 151 -7.80 -3.73 -7.36
N VAL A 152 -8.06 -3.57 -6.07
CA VAL A 152 -7.89 -2.32 -5.32
C VAL A 152 -6.90 -2.55 -4.19
N ILE A 153 -5.81 -1.80 -4.17
CA ILE A 153 -4.77 -1.87 -3.15
C ILE A 153 -5.03 -0.78 -2.10
N LEU A 154 -5.03 -1.18 -0.84
CA LEU A 154 -5.29 -0.32 0.31
C LEU A 154 -4.02 -0.23 1.15
N THR A 155 -3.50 0.98 1.29
CA THR A 155 -2.16 1.23 1.82
C THR A 155 -2.18 2.30 2.92
N GLY A 156 -1.21 2.23 3.83
CA GLY A 156 -0.94 3.23 4.87
C GLY A 156 0.52 3.67 4.91
N ASP A 157 1.12 3.71 6.11
CA ASP A 157 2.54 3.91 6.41
C ASP A 157 3.12 5.31 6.11
N ILE A 158 2.90 5.85 4.91
CA ILE A 158 3.59 7.04 4.41
C ILE A 158 3.09 8.38 5.02
N HIS A 159 2.08 8.34 5.89
CA HIS A 159 1.49 9.52 6.55
C HIS A 159 1.05 10.62 5.56
N SER A 160 0.52 10.22 4.42
CA SER A 160 0.01 11.11 3.37
C SER A 160 -1.06 10.39 2.57
N SER A 161 -1.86 11.15 1.84
CA SER A 161 -2.97 10.65 1.04
C SER A 161 -2.57 10.57 -0.43
N TRP A 162 -2.84 9.43 -1.07
CA TRP A 162 -2.56 9.26 -2.50
C TRP A 162 -3.65 8.43 -3.16
N ALA A 163 -3.93 8.73 -4.43
CA ALA A 163 -4.67 7.86 -5.34
C ALA A 163 -3.86 7.65 -6.61
N LEU A 164 -3.61 6.39 -6.97
CA LEU A 164 -2.72 6.02 -8.07
C LEU A 164 -3.34 4.93 -8.94
N ASP A 165 -3.12 5.02 -10.24
CA ASP A 165 -3.24 3.84 -11.10
C ASP A 165 -1.99 2.97 -10.90
N VAL A 166 -2.14 1.66 -10.90
CA VAL A 166 -1.03 0.73 -10.74
C VAL A 166 -0.73 0.05 -12.06
N ALA A 167 0.46 0.32 -12.60
CA ALA A 167 0.95 -0.25 -13.85
C ALA A 167 2.37 -0.82 -13.66
N ILE A 168 2.78 -1.74 -14.53
CA ILE A 168 4.14 -2.32 -14.50
C ILE A 168 5.20 -1.24 -14.70
N ASP A 169 4.96 -0.34 -15.64
CA ASP A 169 5.86 0.77 -15.94
C ASP A 169 5.01 1.99 -16.35
N PRO A 170 4.61 2.82 -15.39
CA PRO A 170 3.79 3.99 -15.68
C PRO A 170 4.56 5.14 -16.33
N TYR A 171 5.89 5.07 -16.35
CA TYR A 171 6.75 6.11 -16.94
C TYR A 171 7.00 5.90 -18.43
N ASP A 172 6.73 4.72 -18.97
CA ASP A 172 6.80 4.44 -20.39
C ASP A 172 5.44 4.72 -21.07
N PRO A 173 5.32 5.79 -21.90
CA PRO A 173 4.05 6.12 -22.56
C PRO A 173 3.58 5.06 -23.56
N ALA A 174 4.45 4.14 -24.00
CA ALA A 174 4.04 2.99 -24.79
C ALA A 174 3.31 1.92 -23.95
N ARG A 175 3.56 1.89 -22.65
CA ARG A 175 3.01 0.88 -21.73
C ARG A 175 1.85 1.39 -20.88
N TYR A 176 1.84 2.67 -20.54
CA TYR A 176 0.79 3.28 -19.75
C TYR A 176 0.33 4.61 -20.38
N ASP A 177 -0.97 4.82 -20.38
CA ASP A 177 -1.60 6.07 -20.79
C ASP A 177 -2.60 6.55 -19.73
N ARG A 178 -2.34 7.71 -19.15
CA ARG A 178 -3.11 8.30 -18.06
C ARG A 178 -4.56 8.56 -18.45
N GLN A 179 -4.82 8.96 -19.70
CA GLN A 179 -6.13 9.41 -20.13
C GLN A 179 -7.09 8.22 -20.33
N SER A 180 -6.61 7.17 -20.96
CA SER A 180 -7.42 5.96 -21.24
C SER A 180 -7.30 4.89 -20.17
N GLY A 181 -6.36 5.00 -19.22
CA GLY A 181 -6.03 3.94 -18.28
C GLY A 181 -5.33 2.73 -18.89
N ARG A 182 -4.95 2.80 -20.18
CA ARG A 182 -4.26 1.69 -20.84
C ARG A 182 -2.99 1.32 -20.09
N GLY A 183 -2.85 0.05 -19.75
CA GLY A 183 -1.72 -0.51 -19.01
C GLY A 183 -1.89 -0.50 -17.48
N ALA A 184 -2.91 0.13 -16.95
CA ALA A 184 -3.28 -0.02 -15.54
C ALA A 184 -3.83 -1.44 -15.29
N GLN A 185 -3.49 -2.02 -14.14
CA GLN A 185 -3.89 -3.36 -13.74
C GLN A 185 -4.63 -3.37 -12.40
N ALA A 186 -4.47 -2.30 -11.64
CA ALA A 186 -5.09 -2.08 -10.35
C ALA A 186 -5.12 -0.58 -10.06
N VAL A 187 -5.78 -0.21 -8.98
CA VAL A 187 -5.69 1.12 -8.37
C VAL A 187 -5.19 1.01 -6.94
N GLU A 188 -4.54 2.06 -6.44
CA GLU A 188 -4.07 2.12 -5.06
C GLU A 188 -4.62 3.35 -4.37
N PHE A 189 -5.19 3.14 -3.17
CA PHE A 189 -5.63 4.19 -2.27
C PHE A 189 -4.76 4.17 -1.01
N VAL A 190 -4.06 5.27 -0.77
CA VAL A 190 -3.21 5.44 0.40
C VAL A 190 -3.89 6.34 1.40
N THR A 191 -4.07 5.84 2.62
CA THR A 191 -4.69 6.58 3.72
C THR A 191 -3.64 7.35 4.51
N PRO A 192 -3.92 8.59 4.94
CA PRO A 192 -3.06 9.32 5.86
C PRO A 192 -3.17 8.76 7.28
N GLY A 193 -2.27 9.15 8.16
CA GLY A 193 -2.39 8.87 9.59
C GLY A 193 -3.40 9.80 10.26
N ILE A 194 -4.22 9.27 11.18
CA ILE A 194 -5.21 10.09 11.90
C ILE A 194 -4.57 11.03 12.93
N ALA A 195 -3.49 10.58 13.59
CA ALA A 195 -2.76 11.33 14.62
C ALA A 195 -1.29 11.56 14.27
N SER A 196 -0.70 10.74 13.42
CA SER A 196 0.69 10.86 12.99
C SER A 196 0.96 12.18 12.27
N GLU A 197 2.16 12.72 12.42
CA GLU A 197 2.57 13.92 11.68
C GLU A 197 2.57 13.62 10.16
N PRO A 198 1.93 14.46 9.33
CA PRO A 198 1.96 14.30 7.89
C PRO A 198 3.38 14.36 7.33
N LEU A 199 3.66 13.56 6.29
CA LEU A 199 5.00 13.45 5.68
C LEU A 199 5.54 14.81 5.24
N GLY A 200 4.72 15.64 4.59
CA GLY A 200 5.14 16.96 4.13
C GLY A 200 5.56 17.87 5.29
N ASN A 201 4.79 17.90 6.39
CA ASN A 201 5.11 18.69 7.56
C ASN A 201 6.39 18.18 8.25
N TYR A 202 6.54 16.85 8.35
CA TYR A 202 7.75 16.24 8.89
C TYR A 202 8.99 16.62 8.09
N LEU A 203 8.93 16.47 6.76
CA LEU A 203 10.05 16.81 5.86
C LEU A 203 10.34 18.30 5.86
N ALA A 204 9.32 19.17 5.75
CA ALA A 204 9.53 20.63 5.77
C ALA A 204 10.28 21.10 7.02
N ARG A 205 10.08 20.41 8.15
CA ARG A 205 10.72 20.74 9.42
C ARG A 205 12.11 20.09 9.58
N ARG A 206 12.32 18.88 9.08
CA ARG A 206 13.52 18.06 9.33
C ARG A 206 14.53 18.07 8.19
N ASP A 207 14.05 18.13 6.95
CA ASP A 207 14.83 18.12 5.72
C ASP A 207 14.09 18.90 4.63
N PRO A 208 14.19 20.26 4.65
CA PRO A 208 13.51 21.12 3.69
C PRO A 208 13.86 20.81 2.23
N ASP A 209 15.09 20.34 1.96
CA ASP A 209 15.51 19.97 0.62
C ASP A 209 14.80 18.69 0.14
N ALA A 210 14.64 17.70 1.03
CA ALA A 210 13.86 16.51 0.72
C ALA A 210 12.36 16.85 0.51
N HIS A 211 11.81 17.79 1.29
CA HIS A 211 10.46 18.31 1.08
C HIS A 211 10.33 18.95 -0.31
N ALA A 212 11.24 19.84 -0.68
CA ALA A 212 11.22 20.51 -1.98
C ALA A 212 11.30 19.50 -3.14
N ARG A 213 12.23 18.51 -3.05
CA ARG A 213 12.35 17.44 -4.05
C ARG A 213 11.06 16.60 -4.16
N MET A 214 10.39 16.29 -3.04
CA MET A 214 9.13 15.56 -3.05
C MET A 214 8.04 16.36 -3.76
N VAL A 215 7.87 17.64 -3.41
CA VAL A 215 6.85 18.52 -4.02
C VAL A 215 7.08 18.69 -5.52
N GLU A 216 8.34 18.82 -5.95
CA GLU A 216 8.71 18.90 -7.35
C GLU A 216 8.44 17.59 -8.12
N ALA A 217 8.66 16.44 -7.49
CA ALA A 217 8.50 15.13 -8.12
C ALA A 217 7.03 14.71 -8.30
N ILE A 218 6.11 15.19 -7.45
CA ILE A 218 4.69 14.81 -7.47
C ILE A 218 4.02 15.05 -8.84
N PRO A 219 4.10 16.25 -9.45
CA PRO A 219 3.45 16.51 -10.73
C PRO A 219 4.00 15.68 -11.90
N GLY A 220 5.23 15.19 -11.77
CA GLY A 220 5.88 14.33 -12.77
C GLY A 220 5.45 12.86 -12.73
N GLN A 221 4.55 12.47 -11.83
CA GLN A 221 4.05 11.08 -11.71
C GLN A 221 2.84 10.86 -12.64
N PRO A 222 2.99 10.18 -13.79
CA PRO A 222 1.92 10.09 -14.77
C PRO A 222 0.68 9.31 -14.28
N HIS A 223 0.87 8.38 -13.37
CA HIS A 223 -0.17 7.50 -12.81
C HIS A 223 -0.79 8.03 -11.50
N LEU A 224 -0.27 9.14 -10.98
CA LEU A 224 -0.81 9.79 -9.79
C LEU A 224 -2.04 10.63 -10.14
N ARG A 225 -3.16 10.39 -9.45
CA ARG A 225 -4.44 11.10 -9.62
C ARG A 225 -4.65 12.14 -8.55
N PHE A 226 -4.32 11.80 -7.32
CA PHE A 226 -4.45 12.67 -6.16
C PHE A 226 -3.30 12.48 -5.20
N ALA A 227 -2.82 13.57 -4.59
CA ALA A 227 -1.88 13.55 -3.47
C ALA A 227 -2.18 14.69 -2.49
N ASP A 228 -2.15 14.37 -1.20
CA ASP A 228 -2.09 15.33 -0.11
C ASP A 228 -1.10 14.84 0.94
N HIS A 229 -0.11 15.66 1.23
CA HIS A 229 0.98 15.33 2.15
C HIS A 229 0.98 16.21 3.41
N ALA A 230 -0.07 17.02 3.61
CA ALA A 230 -0.15 18.00 4.69
C ALA A 230 -1.26 17.70 5.72
N ASN A 231 -2.30 16.96 5.32
CA ASN A 231 -3.46 16.74 6.17
C ASN A 231 -3.44 15.35 6.84
N ARG A 232 -4.08 15.28 8.00
CA ARG A 232 -4.37 14.05 8.74
C ARG A 232 -5.78 13.58 8.45
N GLY A 233 -6.02 12.28 8.61
CA GLY A 233 -7.36 11.77 8.43
C GLY A 233 -7.41 10.28 8.16
N PHE A 234 -8.45 9.87 7.43
CA PHE A 234 -8.69 8.48 7.06
C PHE A 234 -9.38 8.38 5.69
N VAL A 235 -9.39 7.20 5.13
CA VAL A 235 -10.13 6.87 3.91
C VAL A 235 -11.31 5.98 4.26
N SER A 236 -12.50 6.29 3.75
CA SER A 236 -13.64 5.38 3.71
C SER A 236 -13.82 4.82 2.29
N LEU A 237 -14.22 3.56 2.20
CA LEU A 237 -14.52 2.90 0.94
C LEU A 237 -16.00 2.53 0.87
N GLU A 238 -16.63 2.85 -0.25
CA GLU A 238 -17.91 2.29 -0.65
C GLU A 238 -17.68 1.29 -1.79
N VAL A 239 -18.08 0.04 -1.58
CA VAL A 239 -17.86 -1.05 -2.54
C VAL A 239 -19.23 -1.61 -2.97
N ASN A 240 -19.48 -1.61 -4.26
CA ASN A 240 -20.66 -2.25 -4.85
C ASN A 240 -20.28 -2.99 -6.15
N VAL A 241 -21.24 -3.60 -6.83
CA VAL A 241 -20.98 -4.41 -8.04
C VAL A 241 -20.48 -3.57 -9.23
N GLU A 242 -20.69 -2.26 -9.22
CA GLU A 242 -20.37 -1.39 -10.33
C GLU A 242 -19.05 -0.65 -10.12
N ARG A 243 -18.74 -0.27 -8.87
CA ARG A 243 -17.58 0.56 -8.55
C ARG A 243 -17.08 0.38 -7.12
N VAL A 244 -15.85 0.80 -6.90
CA VAL A 244 -15.30 1.15 -5.59
C VAL A 244 -15.04 2.65 -5.58
N GLU A 245 -15.60 3.35 -4.58
CA GLU A 245 -15.39 4.77 -4.33
C GLU A 245 -14.59 4.94 -3.04
N ALA A 246 -13.45 5.62 -3.12
CA ALA A 246 -12.64 6.03 -1.98
C ALA A 246 -12.86 7.50 -1.67
N SER A 247 -13.18 7.81 -0.40
CA SER A 247 -13.34 9.18 0.09
C SER A 247 -12.30 9.47 1.17
N TRP A 248 -11.50 10.53 0.97
CA TRP A 248 -10.57 11.04 1.97
C TRP A 248 -11.27 12.02 2.89
N HIS A 249 -11.16 11.78 4.19
CA HIS A 249 -11.73 12.59 5.25
C HIS A 249 -10.59 13.18 6.07
N PHE A 250 -10.49 14.50 6.09
CA PHE A 250 -9.46 15.20 6.86
C PHE A 250 -9.97 15.65 8.23
N VAL A 251 -9.11 15.50 9.23
CA VAL A 251 -9.36 15.85 10.62
C VAL A 251 -8.57 17.12 10.95
N ALA A 252 -9.25 18.20 11.27
CA ALA A 252 -8.63 19.50 11.48
C ALA A 252 -7.70 19.53 12.71
N ALA A 253 -8.14 18.92 13.84
CA ALA A 253 -7.38 18.89 15.09
C ALA A 253 -7.51 17.50 15.76
N PRO A 254 -6.56 16.60 15.57
CA PRO A 254 -6.68 15.20 16.04
C PRO A 254 -6.69 15.05 17.58
N THR A 255 -6.30 16.08 18.32
CA THR A 255 -6.33 16.12 19.79
C THR A 255 -7.63 16.69 20.35
N ASP A 256 -8.50 17.24 19.51
CA ASP A 256 -9.80 17.77 19.90
C ASP A 256 -10.90 16.75 19.60
N PRO A 257 -11.61 16.20 20.60
CA PRO A 257 -12.70 15.26 20.40
C PRO A 257 -13.89 15.85 19.61
N HIS A 258 -13.97 17.17 19.49
CA HIS A 258 -14.97 17.90 18.72
C HIS A 258 -14.46 18.39 17.36
N SER A 259 -13.27 17.90 16.95
CA SER A 259 -12.68 18.28 15.67
C SER A 259 -13.60 18.01 14.50
N ARG A 260 -13.64 18.95 13.57
CA ARG A 260 -14.35 18.75 12.31
C ARG A 260 -13.67 17.69 11.47
N VAL A 261 -14.50 16.84 10.88
CA VAL A 261 -14.09 15.89 9.84
C VAL A 261 -14.73 16.36 8.54
N GLU A 262 -13.90 16.61 7.55
CA GLU A 262 -14.33 17.08 6.24
C GLU A 262 -13.96 16.08 5.16
N ARG A 263 -14.91 15.72 4.29
CA ARG A 263 -14.62 14.94 3.09
C ARG A 263 -14.00 15.86 2.05
N ALA A 264 -12.69 15.71 1.86
CA ALA A 264 -11.88 16.61 1.04
C ALA A 264 -11.72 16.16 -0.41
N HIS A 265 -11.74 14.83 -0.66
CA HIS A 265 -11.50 14.29 -2.00
C HIS A 265 -12.19 12.95 -2.21
N ARG A 266 -12.49 12.61 -3.46
CA ARG A 266 -13.01 11.31 -3.90
C ARG A 266 -12.37 10.87 -5.20
N GLU A 267 -12.12 9.56 -5.29
CA GLU A 267 -11.74 8.86 -6.51
C GLU A 267 -12.58 7.59 -6.67
N THR A 268 -12.80 7.20 -7.89
CA THR A 268 -13.63 6.04 -8.22
C THR A 268 -12.90 5.15 -9.21
N VAL A 269 -13.00 3.83 -9.02
CA VAL A 269 -12.68 2.83 -10.02
C VAL A 269 -13.94 2.06 -10.38
N ARG A 270 -14.24 1.94 -11.67
CA ARG A 270 -15.36 1.14 -12.18
C ARG A 270 -14.93 -0.30 -12.42
N ALA A 271 -15.85 -1.21 -12.23
CA ALA A 271 -15.57 -2.61 -12.50
C ALA A 271 -15.21 -2.84 -13.98
N GLY A 272 -14.07 -3.49 -14.20
CA GLY A 272 -13.50 -3.77 -15.52
C GLY A 272 -12.57 -2.67 -16.07
N GLU A 273 -12.43 -1.51 -15.40
CA GLU A 273 -11.60 -0.41 -15.93
C GLU A 273 -10.16 -0.43 -15.41
N ASN A 274 -9.92 -0.91 -14.17
CA ASN A 274 -8.61 -0.98 -13.52
C ASN A 274 -7.84 0.34 -13.42
N HIS A 275 -8.50 1.49 -13.64
CA HIS A 275 -7.93 2.83 -13.53
C HIS A 275 -8.92 3.79 -12.88
N LEU A 276 -8.39 4.90 -12.36
CA LEU A 276 -9.17 5.90 -11.63
C LEU A 276 -9.88 6.88 -12.58
N SER A 277 -11.15 7.17 -12.26
CA SER A 277 -11.92 8.25 -12.84
C SER A 277 -12.35 9.23 -11.73
N ARG A 278 -12.42 10.53 -12.03
CA ARG A 278 -12.98 11.50 -11.07
C ARG A 278 -14.46 11.21 -10.84
N ALA A 279 -14.89 11.31 -9.57
CA ALA A 279 -16.28 11.08 -9.19
C ALA A 279 -17.27 12.02 -9.90
N ASP A 280 -16.81 13.18 -10.38
CA ASP A 280 -17.64 14.19 -11.06
C ASP A 280 -17.74 13.97 -12.58
N GLU A 281 -17.00 13.05 -13.17
CA GLU A 281 -17.08 12.71 -14.61
C GLU A 281 -18.22 11.72 -14.91
N THR A 282 -19.02 11.37 -13.90
CA THR A 282 -20.17 10.48 -14.01
C THR A 282 -21.48 11.28 -14.06
N ARG A 283 -21.86 11.72 -15.24
CA ARG A 283 -23.25 12.07 -15.58
C ARG A 283 -23.91 10.95 -16.38
#